data_d007db4c5a745ee77f4c51335d964ee9
#
_entry.id   d007db4c5a745ee77f4c51335d964ee9
#
_cell.length_a   1.000
_cell.length_b   1.000
_cell.length_c   1.000
_cell.angle_alpha   90.00
_cell.angle_beta   90.00
_cell.angle_gamma   90.00
#
_symmetry.space_group_name_H-M   'P 1'
#
loop_
_entity.id
_entity.type
_entity.pdbx_description
1 polymer ?
#
loop_
_entity_poly.entity_id
_entity_poly.type
_entity_poly.pdbx_seq_one_letter_code
_entity_poly.pdbx_strand_id
1 'polypeptide(L)'
;MNQFDQFQSALSLNKISDQVFSFTPDSKYFVGNTPHGGYLSAVMNKALSNVLPHPSAINSNVYYLDRTEPSEAELHVEVVRISRGSSMGQVRLIQNGITTCLFSALCSDFQYMKGYSGLETQLPEIIHSLPAEDFQVMSYDILKPGSTPSFIQQLELSVHPDHAWWDRKISSDVAEARCSAYLELIGGPADEFVLSYLSDILPPVVQNKYGSLGWVPTL
;
A
#
# COMPACT_ATOMS: atom_id res chain seq x y z
N MET A 1 11.25 -0.07 -18.43
CA MET A 1 11.23 -0.50 -17.01
C MET A 1 9.80 -0.91 -16.73
N ASN A 2 9.55 -2.14 -16.24
CA ASN A 2 8.22 -2.59 -15.87
C ASN A 2 7.73 -1.93 -14.57
N GLN A 3 6.48 -2.14 -14.18
CA GLN A 3 5.88 -1.50 -12.99
C GLN A 3 6.60 -1.92 -11.70
N PHE A 4 6.95 -3.20 -11.56
CA PHE A 4 7.67 -3.71 -10.40
C PHE A 4 9.05 -3.04 -10.23
N ASP A 5 9.85 -2.97 -11.31
CA ASP A 5 11.18 -2.34 -11.26
C ASP A 5 11.08 -0.83 -10.94
N GLN A 6 10.05 -0.15 -11.46
CA GLN A 6 9.80 1.26 -11.14
C GLN A 6 9.46 1.43 -9.66
N PHE A 7 8.62 0.54 -9.11
CA PHE A 7 8.27 0.56 -7.70
C PHE A 7 9.49 0.30 -6.82
N GLN A 8 10.30 -0.73 -7.12
CA GLN A 8 11.53 -1.01 -6.38
C GLN A 8 12.51 0.19 -6.41
N SER A 9 12.60 0.88 -7.55
CA SER A 9 13.40 2.11 -7.66
C SER A 9 12.86 3.25 -6.79
N ALA A 10 11.53 3.39 -6.70
CA ALA A 10 10.88 4.40 -5.88
C ALA A 10 11.02 4.15 -4.36
N LEU A 11 11.39 2.92 -3.95
CA LEU A 11 11.72 2.57 -2.56
C LEU A 11 13.19 2.83 -2.20
N SER A 12 13.98 3.46 -3.07
CA SER A 12 15.40 3.73 -2.81
C SER A 12 15.58 4.69 -1.65
N LEU A 13 16.50 4.34 -0.74
CA LEU A 13 16.80 5.09 0.47
C LEU A 13 18.27 5.51 0.48
N ASN A 14 18.54 6.73 0.93
CA ASN A 14 19.90 7.21 1.19
C ASN A 14 20.24 6.98 2.66
N LYS A 15 21.25 6.18 2.95
CA LYS A 15 21.68 5.93 4.34
C LYS A 15 22.38 7.16 4.91
N ILE A 16 21.87 7.70 6.01
CA ILE A 16 22.50 8.77 6.80
C ILE A 16 23.32 8.16 7.96
N SER A 17 22.73 7.19 8.65
CA SER A 17 23.39 6.43 9.72
C SER A 17 22.85 4.99 9.76
N ASP A 18 23.23 4.19 10.75
CA ASP A 18 22.78 2.79 10.85
C ASP A 18 21.26 2.65 11.03
N GLN A 19 20.59 3.67 11.56
CA GLN A 19 19.16 3.66 11.86
C GLN A 19 18.42 4.88 11.28
N VAL A 20 19.08 5.68 10.44
CA VAL A 20 18.47 6.86 9.82
C VAL A 20 18.73 6.85 8.33
N PHE A 21 17.67 7.05 7.58
CA PHE A 21 17.68 7.14 6.11
C PHE A 21 16.96 8.40 5.67
N SER A 22 17.30 8.92 4.49
CA SER A 22 16.48 9.92 3.80
C SER A 22 15.93 9.37 2.49
N PHE A 23 14.81 9.93 2.06
CA PHE A 23 14.24 9.69 0.76
C PHE A 23 13.43 10.90 0.29
N THR A 24 13.22 11.00 -1.01
CA THR A 24 12.27 11.95 -1.60
C THR A 24 11.13 11.15 -2.22
N PRO A 25 9.87 11.39 -1.83
CA PRO A 25 8.73 10.67 -2.40
C PRO A 25 8.64 10.85 -3.92
N ASP A 26 8.46 9.74 -4.66
CA ASP A 26 8.26 9.76 -6.11
C ASP A 26 6.82 10.18 -6.44
N SER A 27 6.66 11.26 -7.20
CA SER A 27 5.36 11.82 -7.59
C SER A 27 4.45 10.88 -8.38
N LYS A 28 4.98 9.80 -8.93
CA LYS A 28 4.19 8.73 -9.55
C LYS A 28 3.26 8.02 -8.57
N TYR A 29 3.57 8.07 -7.28
CA TYR A 29 2.82 7.39 -6.21
C TYR A 29 2.07 8.40 -5.34
N PHE A 30 1.42 9.40 -5.95
CA PHE A 30 0.70 10.46 -5.25
C PHE A 30 -0.81 10.38 -5.43
N VAL A 31 -1.51 10.96 -4.46
CA VAL A 31 -2.91 11.37 -4.51
C VAL A 31 -2.93 12.90 -4.50
N GLY A 32 -3.13 13.52 -5.64
CA GLY A 32 -2.94 14.96 -5.79
C GLY A 32 -1.47 15.36 -5.51
N ASN A 33 -1.23 16.13 -4.47
CA ASN A 33 0.10 16.57 -4.05
C ASN A 33 0.60 15.85 -2.78
N THR A 34 0.01 14.71 -2.42
CA THR A 34 0.37 13.99 -1.20
C THR A 34 0.79 12.58 -1.56
N PRO A 35 1.93 12.07 -1.06
CA PRO A 35 2.32 10.69 -1.24
C PRO A 35 1.22 9.73 -0.75
N HIS A 36 0.96 8.69 -1.52
CA HIS A 36 -0.03 7.65 -1.20
C HIS A 36 0.37 6.88 0.06
N GLY A 37 -0.60 6.56 0.93
CA GLY A 37 -0.34 5.93 2.22
C GLY A 37 0.33 4.56 2.12
N GLY A 38 -0.16 3.69 1.23
CA GLY A 38 0.46 2.38 0.98
C GLY A 38 1.90 2.49 0.46
N TYR A 39 2.20 3.49 -0.37
CA TYR A 39 3.57 3.77 -0.80
C TYR A 39 4.46 4.17 0.38
N LEU A 40 4.00 5.07 1.26
CA LEU A 40 4.74 5.44 2.46
C LEU A 40 4.94 4.25 3.40
N SER A 41 3.92 3.38 3.54
CA SER A 41 4.02 2.13 4.30
C SER A 41 5.13 1.23 3.75
N ALA A 42 5.20 1.05 2.42
CA ALA A 42 6.25 0.26 1.78
C ALA A 42 7.65 0.85 1.97
N VAL A 43 7.80 2.19 1.87
CA VAL A 43 9.07 2.89 2.11
C VAL A 43 9.53 2.71 3.55
N MET A 44 8.63 2.83 4.54
CA MET A 44 8.96 2.61 5.95
C MET A 44 9.29 1.13 6.24
N ASN A 45 8.58 0.18 5.62
CA ASN A 45 8.91 -1.24 5.69
C ASN A 45 10.30 -1.51 5.12
N LYS A 46 10.66 -0.88 4.00
CA LYS A 46 12.00 -0.96 3.40
C LYS A 46 13.09 -0.42 4.34
N ALA A 47 12.86 0.70 5.00
CA ALA A 47 13.79 1.24 5.99
C ALA A 47 13.99 0.28 7.16
N LEU A 48 12.91 -0.32 7.66
CA LEU A 48 12.95 -1.28 8.76
C LEU A 48 13.72 -2.55 8.37
N SER A 49 13.49 -3.09 7.16
CA SER A 49 14.17 -4.28 6.65
C SER A 49 15.68 -4.10 6.46
N ASN A 50 16.14 -2.86 6.29
CA ASN A 50 17.57 -2.55 6.22
C ASN A 50 18.28 -2.60 7.59
N VAL A 51 17.52 -2.63 8.68
CA VAL A 51 18.04 -2.56 10.06
C VAL A 51 17.80 -3.87 10.82
N LEU A 52 16.63 -4.49 10.65
CA LEU A 52 16.29 -5.71 11.36
C LEU A 52 16.93 -6.95 10.72
N PRO A 53 17.35 -7.94 11.52
CA PRO A 53 17.99 -9.17 11.00
C PRO A 53 16.99 -10.15 10.38
N HIS A 54 15.69 -10.00 10.62
CA HIS A 54 14.63 -10.85 10.05
C HIS A 54 13.98 -10.15 8.88
N PRO A 55 13.99 -10.77 7.67
CA PRO A 55 13.69 -10.05 6.43
C PRO A 55 12.20 -9.72 6.22
N SER A 56 11.27 -10.55 6.74
CA SER A 56 9.88 -10.47 6.33
C SER A 56 8.96 -9.95 7.44
N ALA A 57 8.27 -8.87 7.19
CA ALA A 57 7.21 -8.37 8.08
C ALA A 57 6.00 -9.34 8.06
N ILE A 58 5.71 -9.95 9.20
CA ILE A 58 4.56 -10.87 9.38
C ILE A 58 3.32 -10.17 9.95
N ASN A 59 3.52 -9.01 10.54
CA ASN A 59 2.48 -8.10 10.98
C ASN A 59 3.03 -6.68 10.91
N SER A 60 2.25 -5.76 10.39
CA SER A 60 2.61 -4.34 10.36
C SER A 60 1.40 -3.45 10.64
N ASN A 61 1.69 -2.27 11.14
CA ASN A 61 0.71 -1.23 11.39
C ASN A 61 1.31 0.13 11.05
N VAL A 62 0.51 1.01 10.45
CA VAL A 62 0.91 2.39 10.15
C VAL A 62 -0.13 3.36 10.67
N TYR A 63 0.35 4.45 11.26
CA TYR A 63 -0.45 5.60 11.69
C TYR A 63 -0.03 6.82 10.86
N TYR A 64 -0.97 7.43 10.19
CA TYR A 64 -0.79 8.68 9.46
C TYR A 64 -1.19 9.81 10.41
N LEU A 65 -0.17 10.48 10.98
CA LEU A 65 -0.34 11.46 12.06
C LEU A 65 -0.48 12.88 11.54
N ASP A 66 0.15 13.16 10.40
CA ASP A 66 0.09 14.43 9.72
C ASP A 66 0.32 14.23 8.22
N ARG A 67 0.04 15.27 7.43
CA ARG A 67 0.26 15.23 5.99
C ARG A 67 1.75 15.14 5.66
N THR A 68 2.12 14.16 4.84
CA THR A 68 3.46 14.08 4.27
C THR A 68 3.52 14.91 3.00
N GLU A 69 4.50 15.83 2.90
CA GLU A 69 4.69 16.71 1.76
C GLU A 69 5.56 16.07 0.66
N PRO A 70 5.50 16.56 -0.60
CA PRO A 70 6.32 16.05 -1.72
C PRO A 70 7.77 16.55 -1.65
N SER A 71 8.39 16.47 -0.49
CA SER A 71 9.76 16.92 -0.22
C SER A 71 10.54 15.84 0.50
N GLU A 72 11.87 16.04 0.62
CA GLU A 72 12.72 15.10 1.34
C GLU A 72 12.22 14.88 2.76
N ALA A 73 12.28 13.63 3.20
CA ALA A 73 11.90 13.17 4.53
C ALA A 73 12.99 12.27 5.12
N GLU A 74 13.04 12.22 6.45
CA GLU A 74 13.90 11.28 7.18
C GLU A 74 13.06 10.12 7.74
N LEU A 75 13.67 8.94 7.75
CA LEU A 75 13.12 7.70 8.32
C LEU A 75 14.02 7.30 9.48
N HIS A 76 13.51 7.45 10.69
CA HIS A 76 14.20 7.08 11.92
C HIS A 76 13.72 5.72 12.39
N VAL A 77 14.59 4.73 12.34
CA VAL A 77 14.30 3.33 12.72
C VAL A 77 14.69 3.10 14.17
N GLU A 78 13.77 2.54 14.94
CA GLU A 78 14.01 2.09 16.32
C GLU A 78 13.86 0.57 16.40
N VAL A 79 14.89 -0.10 16.89
CA VAL A 79 14.84 -1.55 17.17
C VAL A 79 14.25 -1.76 18.55
N VAL A 80 13.02 -2.26 18.62
CA VAL A 80 12.33 -2.51 19.89
C VAL A 80 12.80 -3.81 20.53
N ARG A 81 12.95 -4.88 19.72
CA ARG A 81 13.37 -6.19 20.21
C ARG A 81 13.98 -7.03 19.10
N ILE A 82 15.01 -7.79 19.44
CA ILE A 82 15.53 -8.88 18.60
C ILE A 82 15.51 -10.17 19.46
N SER A 83 15.01 -11.24 18.88
CA SER A 83 15.05 -12.59 19.44
C SER A 83 15.60 -13.56 18.37
N ARG A 84 15.70 -14.85 18.70
CA ARG A 84 16.23 -15.85 17.77
C ARG A 84 15.37 -16.00 16.50
N GLY A 85 14.05 -15.91 16.62
CA GLY A 85 13.12 -16.19 15.50
C GLY A 85 12.30 -15.00 15.04
N SER A 86 12.43 -13.83 15.69
CA SER A 86 11.69 -12.63 15.32
C SER A 86 12.37 -11.38 15.82
N SER A 87 12.08 -10.27 15.17
CA SER A 87 12.44 -8.93 15.61
C SER A 87 11.26 -7.97 15.47
N MET A 88 11.24 -6.95 16.29
CA MET A 88 10.23 -5.90 16.24
C MET A 88 10.92 -4.55 16.17
N GLY A 89 10.43 -3.68 15.34
CA GLY A 89 10.92 -2.32 15.23
C GLY A 89 9.83 -1.33 14.85
N GLN A 90 10.18 -0.06 14.94
CA GLN A 90 9.35 1.06 14.55
C GLN A 90 10.12 2.00 13.63
N VAL A 91 9.38 2.71 12.76
CA VAL A 91 9.92 3.73 11.88
C VAL A 91 9.09 4.99 12.02
N ARG A 92 9.74 6.11 12.31
CA ARG A 92 9.12 7.44 12.25
C ARG A 92 9.54 8.11 10.95
N LEU A 93 8.56 8.51 10.16
CA LEU A 93 8.77 9.40 9.02
C LEU A 93 8.68 10.84 9.52
N ILE A 94 9.74 11.60 9.29
CA ILE A 94 9.89 12.96 9.86
C ILE A 94 10.14 13.96 8.72
N GLN A 95 9.36 15.03 8.71
CA GLN A 95 9.58 16.20 7.85
C GLN A 95 9.50 17.46 8.68
N ASN A 96 10.43 18.40 8.48
CA ASN A 96 10.46 19.68 9.20
C ASN A 96 10.40 19.52 10.73
N GLY A 97 10.97 18.44 11.27
CA GLY A 97 10.95 18.13 12.71
C GLY A 97 9.63 17.53 13.22
N ILE A 98 8.64 17.30 12.36
CA ILE A 98 7.34 16.72 12.70
C ILE A 98 7.29 15.26 12.24
N THR A 99 6.84 14.36 13.11
CA THR A 99 6.53 12.98 12.73
C THR A 99 5.21 12.95 11.98
N THR A 100 5.25 12.68 10.68
CA THR A 100 4.04 12.59 9.83
C THR A 100 3.46 11.20 9.78
N CYS A 101 4.31 10.15 9.86
CA CYS A 101 3.84 8.77 9.94
C CYS A 101 4.63 7.99 10.99
N LEU A 102 3.95 7.02 11.61
CA LEU A 102 4.55 6.02 12.50
C LEU A 102 4.21 4.63 11.98
N PHE A 103 5.22 3.84 11.69
CA PHE A 103 5.10 2.46 11.26
C PHE A 103 5.69 1.52 12.31
N SER A 104 5.07 0.39 12.55
CA SER A 104 5.62 -0.67 13.40
C SER A 104 5.42 -2.03 12.75
N ALA A 105 6.41 -2.92 12.87
CA ALA A 105 6.27 -4.28 12.37
C ALA A 105 6.97 -5.31 13.25
N LEU A 106 6.35 -6.49 13.29
CA LEU A 106 6.96 -7.73 13.76
C LEU A 106 7.48 -8.48 12.53
N CYS A 107 8.77 -8.76 12.51
CA CYS A 107 9.46 -9.43 11.41
C CYS A 107 9.93 -10.82 11.83
N SER A 108 9.97 -11.74 10.87
CA SER A 108 10.49 -13.10 11.04
C SER A 108 11.15 -13.57 9.74
N ASP A 109 11.70 -14.77 9.77
CA ASP A 109 12.24 -15.42 8.59
C ASP A 109 11.44 -16.69 8.30
N PHE A 110 10.66 -16.67 7.23
CA PHE A 110 9.80 -17.79 6.82
C PHE A 110 10.59 -19.05 6.49
N GLN A 111 11.86 -18.94 6.14
CA GLN A 111 12.70 -20.12 5.85
C GLN A 111 12.97 -20.96 7.09
N TYR A 112 12.94 -20.35 8.27
CA TYR A 112 13.16 -21.01 9.56
C TYR A 112 11.90 -21.29 10.36
N MET A 113 10.76 -20.82 9.89
CA MET A 113 9.47 -21.13 10.51
C MET A 113 9.13 -22.61 10.31
N LYS A 114 8.84 -23.31 11.42
CA LYS A 114 8.43 -24.71 11.44
C LYS A 114 7.00 -24.80 11.93
N GLY A 115 6.20 -25.60 11.26
CA GLY A 115 4.81 -25.82 11.65
C GLY A 115 3.94 -26.20 10.47
N TYR A 116 2.66 -26.31 10.74
CA TYR A 116 1.66 -26.52 9.69
C TYR A 116 1.57 -25.27 8.80
N SER A 117 1.57 -25.49 7.50
CA SER A 117 1.32 -24.46 6.51
C SER A 117 0.10 -24.85 5.70
N GLY A 118 -0.93 -24.05 5.74
CA GLY A 118 -2.18 -24.29 5.01
C GLY A 118 -3.07 -23.06 4.98
N LEU A 119 -3.96 -23.02 4.00
CA LEU A 119 -5.01 -22.01 3.86
C LEU A 119 -6.36 -22.71 4.06
N GLU A 120 -7.02 -22.45 5.18
CA GLU A 120 -8.35 -22.99 5.46
C GLU A 120 -9.47 -22.05 5.01
N THR A 121 -9.16 -20.77 4.84
CA THR A 121 -10.13 -19.77 4.39
C THR A 121 -10.24 -19.80 2.88
N GLN A 122 -11.46 -19.96 2.36
CA GLN A 122 -11.73 -19.80 0.93
C GLN A 122 -11.75 -18.32 0.56
N LEU A 123 -11.38 -18.04 -0.70
CA LEU A 123 -11.58 -16.71 -1.26
C LEU A 123 -13.07 -16.35 -1.23
N PRO A 124 -13.43 -15.06 -1.05
CA PRO A 124 -14.82 -14.63 -1.11
C PRO A 124 -15.49 -15.10 -2.41
N GLU A 125 -16.74 -15.58 -2.32
CA GLU A 125 -17.49 -16.07 -3.50
C GLU A 125 -17.52 -15.07 -4.66
N ILE A 126 -17.56 -13.78 -4.35
CA ILE A 126 -17.59 -12.72 -5.36
C ILE A 126 -16.35 -12.74 -6.26
N ILE A 127 -15.20 -13.21 -5.78
CA ILE A 127 -13.98 -13.35 -6.60
C ILE A 127 -14.14 -14.46 -7.63
N HIS A 128 -14.94 -15.48 -7.32
CA HIS A 128 -15.21 -16.62 -8.20
C HIS A 128 -16.51 -16.48 -9.00
N SER A 129 -17.27 -15.41 -8.77
CA SER A 129 -18.57 -15.20 -9.44
C SER A 129 -18.44 -14.87 -10.92
N LEU A 130 -17.30 -14.34 -11.32
CA LEU A 130 -16.99 -13.92 -12.70
C LEU A 130 -15.56 -14.32 -13.08
N PRO A 131 -15.31 -14.60 -14.38
CA PRO A 131 -13.94 -14.68 -14.90
C PRO A 131 -13.17 -13.37 -14.68
N ALA A 132 -11.85 -13.47 -14.53
CA ALA A 132 -10.98 -12.28 -14.27
C ALA A 132 -11.07 -11.23 -15.39
N GLU A 133 -11.26 -11.67 -16.64
CA GLU A 133 -11.43 -10.82 -17.83
C GLU A 133 -12.71 -9.97 -17.82
N ASP A 134 -13.70 -10.33 -17.01
CA ASP A 134 -14.95 -9.58 -16.86
C ASP A 134 -14.85 -8.48 -15.78
N PHE A 135 -13.74 -8.43 -15.05
CA PHE A 135 -13.47 -7.34 -14.12
C PHE A 135 -13.13 -6.05 -14.86
N GLN A 136 -13.60 -4.93 -14.38
CA GLN A 136 -13.40 -3.63 -15.02
C GLN A 136 -12.04 -3.04 -14.63
N VAL A 137 -11.17 -2.84 -15.62
CA VAL A 137 -9.89 -2.17 -15.43
C VAL A 137 -10.13 -0.71 -15.06
N MET A 138 -9.62 -0.30 -13.89
CA MET A 138 -9.61 1.10 -13.49
C MET A 138 -8.43 1.80 -14.15
N SER A 139 -8.69 2.56 -15.21
CA SER A 139 -7.67 3.32 -15.91
C SER A 139 -7.73 4.81 -15.57
N TYR A 140 -6.63 5.51 -15.81
CA TYR A 140 -6.52 6.97 -15.60
C TYR A 140 -7.59 7.76 -16.36
N ASP A 141 -8.00 7.27 -17.54
CA ASP A 141 -8.96 7.96 -18.42
C ASP A 141 -10.42 7.79 -17.98
N ILE A 142 -10.72 6.82 -17.12
CA ILE A 142 -12.09 6.56 -16.62
C ILE A 142 -12.55 7.65 -15.64
N LEU A 143 -11.63 8.12 -14.82
CA LEU A 143 -11.90 9.20 -13.87
C LEU A 143 -11.61 10.55 -14.55
N LYS A 144 -12.34 11.60 -14.17
CA LYS A 144 -12.21 12.93 -14.76
C LYS A 144 -10.76 13.40 -14.75
N PRO A 145 -10.23 14.01 -15.82
CA PRO A 145 -8.89 14.56 -15.85
C PRO A 145 -8.60 15.43 -14.63
N GLY A 146 -7.47 15.19 -13.97
CA GLY A 146 -7.03 15.91 -12.77
C GLY A 146 -7.62 15.41 -11.44
N SER A 147 -8.54 14.42 -11.47
CA SER A 147 -9.09 13.80 -10.25
C SER A 147 -8.53 12.40 -9.97
N THR A 148 -7.87 11.79 -10.97
CA THR A 148 -7.32 10.44 -10.83
C THR A 148 -5.95 10.51 -10.15
N PRO A 149 -5.74 9.75 -9.06
CA PRO A 149 -4.44 9.65 -8.43
C PRO A 149 -3.38 9.09 -9.38
N SER A 150 -2.15 9.64 -9.35
CA SER A 150 -1.07 9.22 -10.25
C SER A 150 -0.66 7.75 -10.04
N PHE A 151 -0.82 7.22 -8.82
CA PHE A 151 -0.47 5.84 -8.50
C PHE A 151 -1.28 4.80 -9.30
N ILE A 152 -2.49 5.14 -9.77
CA ILE A 152 -3.34 4.24 -10.60
C ILE A 152 -2.62 3.81 -11.89
N GLN A 153 -1.70 4.64 -12.41
CA GLN A 153 -0.91 4.30 -13.59
C GLN A 153 0.26 3.33 -13.29
N GLN A 154 0.55 3.11 -12.00
CA GLN A 154 1.72 2.35 -11.56
C GLN A 154 1.39 0.87 -11.23
N LEU A 155 0.15 0.44 -11.43
CA LEU A 155 -0.31 -0.92 -11.19
C LEU A 155 -1.48 -1.26 -12.12
N GLU A 156 -1.81 -2.53 -12.21
CA GLU A 156 -3.09 -2.96 -12.77
C GLU A 156 -4.10 -3.17 -11.64
N LEU A 157 -5.25 -2.51 -11.77
CA LEU A 157 -6.38 -2.57 -10.84
C LEU A 157 -7.63 -2.93 -11.61
N SER A 158 -8.13 -4.16 -11.43
CA SER A 158 -9.35 -4.65 -12.07
C SER A 158 -10.43 -4.88 -11.01
N VAL A 159 -11.48 -4.06 -11.03
CA VAL A 159 -12.53 -4.03 -10.02
C VAL A 159 -13.74 -4.84 -10.47
N HIS A 160 -14.37 -5.58 -9.54
CA HIS A 160 -15.62 -6.29 -9.82
C HIS A 160 -16.69 -5.31 -10.36
N PRO A 161 -17.45 -5.65 -11.44
CA PRO A 161 -18.41 -4.74 -12.05
C PRO A 161 -19.43 -4.14 -11.07
N ASP A 162 -19.93 -4.94 -10.12
CA ASP A 162 -20.87 -4.46 -9.09
C ASP A 162 -20.22 -3.44 -8.11
N HIS A 163 -18.90 -3.34 -8.10
CA HIS A 163 -18.13 -2.44 -7.25
C HIS A 163 -17.51 -1.27 -8.02
N ALA A 164 -17.67 -1.23 -9.35
CA ALA A 164 -17.18 -0.19 -10.24
C ALA A 164 -18.14 1.03 -10.22
N TRP A 165 -18.05 1.82 -9.17
CA TRP A 165 -18.97 2.94 -8.92
C TRP A 165 -18.95 4.05 -9.98
N TRP A 166 -17.85 4.21 -10.70
CA TRP A 166 -17.67 5.24 -11.73
C TRP A 166 -18.49 4.98 -13.00
N ASP A 167 -18.91 3.74 -13.24
CA ASP A 167 -19.65 3.31 -14.44
C ASP A 167 -21.15 3.15 -14.20
N ARG A 168 -21.61 3.41 -12.98
CA ARG A 168 -23.00 3.26 -12.61
C ARG A 168 -23.72 4.60 -12.52
N LYS A 169 -24.98 4.63 -13.00
CA LYS A 169 -25.94 5.60 -12.51
C LYS A 169 -26.29 5.21 -11.08
N ILE A 170 -25.85 5.99 -10.12
CA ILE A 170 -25.96 5.70 -8.70
C ILE A 170 -27.46 5.59 -8.34
N SER A 171 -27.86 4.38 -7.98
CA SER A 171 -29.11 4.13 -7.27
C SER A 171 -28.72 3.67 -5.87
N SER A 172 -29.01 4.48 -4.87
CA SER A 172 -28.64 4.27 -3.48
C SER A 172 -29.13 2.96 -2.86
N ASP A 173 -30.11 2.32 -3.49
CA ASP A 173 -30.87 1.22 -2.86
C ASP A 173 -30.27 -0.16 -3.10
N VAL A 174 -29.26 -0.31 -3.99
CA VAL A 174 -28.75 -1.61 -4.40
C VAL A 174 -27.24 -1.78 -4.14
N ALA A 175 -26.49 -0.71 -3.95
CA ALA A 175 -25.06 -0.77 -3.82
C ALA A 175 -24.60 -0.99 -2.38
N GLU A 176 -23.71 -1.96 -2.18
CA GLU A 176 -23.06 -2.21 -0.90
C GLU A 176 -21.79 -1.37 -0.74
N ALA A 177 -21.43 -1.03 0.50
CA ALA A 177 -20.13 -0.44 0.82
C ALA A 177 -19.04 -1.53 0.82
N ARG A 178 -18.79 -2.10 -0.35
CA ARG A 178 -17.85 -3.20 -0.59
C ARG A 178 -17.04 -2.90 -1.85
N CYS A 179 -15.78 -3.30 -1.86
CA CYS A 179 -14.94 -3.31 -3.04
C CYS A 179 -14.17 -4.63 -3.11
N SER A 180 -14.15 -5.26 -4.29
CA SER A 180 -13.35 -6.44 -4.60
C SER A 180 -12.65 -6.21 -5.91
N ALA A 181 -11.35 -6.53 -5.96
CA ALA A 181 -10.53 -6.28 -7.15
C ALA A 181 -9.34 -7.24 -7.21
N TYR A 182 -8.81 -7.40 -8.42
CA TYR A 182 -7.46 -7.92 -8.65
C TYR A 182 -6.48 -6.76 -8.72
N LEU A 183 -5.33 -6.93 -8.08
CA LEU A 183 -4.25 -5.95 -8.01
C LEU A 183 -2.95 -6.62 -8.46
N GLU A 184 -2.23 -6.00 -9.39
CA GLU A 184 -0.97 -6.53 -9.88
C GLU A 184 0.03 -5.41 -10.17
N LEU A 185 1.30 -5.63 -9.79
CA LEU A 185 2.44 -4.91 -10.33
C LEU A 185 3.13 -5.80 -11.37
N ILE A 186 3.00 -5.44 -12.64
CA ILE A 186 3.56 -6.22 -13.74
C ILE A 186 5.08 -6.30 -13.64
N GLY A 187 5.59 -7.53 -13.77
CA GLY A 187 7.01 -7.81 -13.96
C GLY A 187 7.76 -8.28 -12.73
N GLY A 188 7.09 -8.53 -11.60
CA GLY A 188 7.72 -9.06 -10.40
C GLY A 188 6.75 -9.72 -9.42
N PRO A 189 7.26 -10.34 -8.36
CA PRO A 189 6.44 -10.99 -7.35
C PRO A 189 5.76 -9.97 -6.43
N ALA A 190 4.69 -10.40 -5.77
CA ALA A 190 4.10 -9.68 -4.65
C ALA A 190 4.95 -9.92 -3.39
N ASP A 191 6.10 -9.24 -3.30
CA ASP A 191 6.93 -9.25 -2.10
C ASP A 191 6.29 -8.44 -0.95
N GLU A 192 6.93 -8.41 0.22
CA GLU A 192 6.41 -7.71 1.40
C GLU A 192 6.26 -6.19 1.20
N PHE A 193 7.02 -5.59 0.31
CA PHE A 193 6.93 -4.16 0.01
C PHE A 193 5.76 -3.89 -0.94
N VAL A 194 5.59 -4.74 -1.95
CA VAL A 194 4.43 -4.72 -2.85
C VAL A 194 3.15 -4.94 -2.04
N LEU A 195 3.12 -5.92 -1.12
CA LEU A 195 1.95 -6.14 -0.26
C LEU A 195 1.65 -4.95 0.64
N SER A 196 2.68 -4.29 1.20
CA SER A 196 2.50 -3.05 1.97
C SER A 196 1.88 -1.94 1.12
N TYR A 197 2.32 -1.79 -0.14
CA TYR A 197 1.76 -0.82 -1.07
C TYR A 197 0.31 -1.15 -1.45
N LEU A 198 0.03 -2.40 -1.81
CA LEU A 198 -1.29 -2.85 -2.27
C LEU A 198 -2.35 -2.81 -1.16
N SER A 199 -1.96 -2.82 0.11
CA SER A 199 -2.90 -2.81 1.24
C SER A 199 -3.78 -1.56 1.32
N ASP A 200 -3.40 -0.46 0.64
CA ASP A 200 -4.13 0.83 0.66
C ASP A 200 -4.59 1.28 -0.74
N ILE A 201 -4.58 0.37 -1.73
CA ILE A 201 -4.89 0.72 -3.14
C ILE A 201 -6.38 0.80 -3.41
N LEU A 202 -7.19 -0.03 -2.74
CA LEU A 202 -8.60 -0.11 -3.07
C LEU A 202 -9.31 1.23 -2.83
N PRO A 203 -10.20 1.65 -3.75
CA PRO A 203 -11.01 2.85 -3.55
C PRO A 203 -11.81 2.75 -2.26
N PRO A 204 -12.09 3.89 -1.58
CA PRO A 204 -12.92 3.90 -0.39
C PRO A 204 -14.28 3.26 -0.66
N VAL A 205 -14.63 2.22 0.09
CA VAL A 205 -15.84 1.40 -0.12
C VAL A 205 -17.15 2.21 -0.05
N VAL A 206 -17.13 3.34 0.64
CA VAL A 206 -18.27 4.28 0.69
C VAL A 206 -18.60 4.87 -0.68
N GLN A 207 -17.59 5.01 -1.57
CA GLN A 207 -17.80 5.50 -2.93
C GLN A 207 -18.63 4.50 -3.76
N ASN A 208 -18.50 3.20 -3.50
CA ASN A 208 -19.31 2.21 -4.17
C ASN A 208 -20.80 2.37 -3.85
N LYS A 209 -21.13 2.78 -2.62
CA LYS A 209 -22.53 2.98 -2.18
C LYS A 209 -23.08 4.35 -2.54
N TYR A 210 -22.30 5.40 -2.34
CA TYR A 210 -22.78 6.78 -2.40
C TYR A 210 -22.19 7.59 -3.58
N GLY A 211 -21.34 6.97 -4.41
CA GLY A 211 -20.59 7.66 -5.46
C GLY A 211 -19.42 8.46 -4.93
N SER A 212 -18.85 9.33 -5.78
CA SER A 212 -17.72 10.16 -5.39
C SER A 212 -18.14 11.22 -4.38
N LEU A 213 -17.70 11.05 -3.14
CA LEU A 213 -18.00 11.96 -2.01
C LEU A 213 -16.87 12.96 -1.73
N GLY A 214 -15.85 13.02 -2.59
CA GLY A 214 -14.64 13.80 -2.37
C GLY A 214 -13.59 13.05 -1.55
N TRP A 215 -12.85 13.76 -0.72
CA TRP A 215 -11.76 13.20 0.07
C TRP A 215 -12.28 12.27 1.17
N VAL A 216 -11.74 11.05 1.20
CA VAL A 216 -11.98 10.07 2.28
C VAL A 216 -10.62 9.77 2.92
N PRO A 217 -10.36 10.24 4.14
CA PRO A 217 -9.07 10.01 4.80
C PRO A 217 -8.91 8.55 5.23
N THR A 218 -7.69 8.04 5.16
CA THR A 218 -7.26 6.83 5.86
C THR A 218 -6.76 7.23 7.24
N LEU A 219 -7.22 6.57 8.29
CA LEU A 219 -6.83 6.80 9.66
C LEU A 219 -5.98 5.65 10.18
#